data_7175c10d07fa0c50777b1c159a6439bc
#
_entry.id   7175c10d07fa0c50777b1c159a6439bc
#
_cell.length_a   1.000
_cell.length_b   1.000
_cell.length_c   1.000
_cell.angle_alpha   90.00
_cell.angle_beta   90.00
_cell.angle_gamma   90.00
#
_symmetry.space_group_name_H-M   'P 1'
#
loop_
_entity.id
_entity.type
_entity.pdbx_description
1 polymer ?
#
loop_
_entity_poly.entity_id
_entity_poly.type
_entity_poly.pdbx_seq_one_letter_code
_entity_poly.pdbx_strand_id
1 'polypeptide(L)'
;MIRFNRFFIFLPLVLLSFPLRHLHAVRTDNPPAAGKEVVLKAADISPKIFPERVFFRGQSAPVQFRNSGGVHFADDLYVLAGMVDSSGYSTGIREKYQAYLLNEVTLEIAGQTLKPGAYGFGFLTGGKFVVMDLGANDLLQAASQHDAEMKRPVPLQVLATATAGSYRLYAGRDYVEFRRAH
;
A
#
# COMPACT_ATOMS: atom_id res chain seq x y z
N MET A 1 -52.11 -38.86 74.83
CA MET A 1 -52.18 -39.14 73.40
C MET A 1 -52.32 -37.79 72.66
N ILE A 2 -51.18 -37.13 72.35
CA ILE A 2 -51.17 -35.77 71.89
C ILE A 2 -50.76 -35.81 70.40
N ARG A 3 -51.64 -35.38 69.53
CA ARG A 3 -51.39 -35.28 68.06
C ARG A 3 -50.80 -33.92 67.77
N PHE A 4 -49.57 -33.86 67.28
CA PHE A 4 -48.92 -32.70 66.76
C PHE A 4 -49.33 -32.49 65.27
N ASN A 5 -49.95 -31.35 64.96
CA ASN A 5 -50.33 -30.95 63.64
C ASN A 5 -49.23 -30.06 63.07
N ARG A 6 -48.51 -30.53 62.03
CA ARG A 6 -47.48 -29.78 61.38
C ARG A 6 -48.07 -28.95 60.21
N PHE A 7 -48.20 -27.69 60.47
CA PHE A 7 -48.49 -26.70 59.34
C PHE A 7 -47.26 -26.51 58.52
N PHE A 8 -47.31 -26.93 57.26
CA PHE A 8 -46.33 -26.56 56.27
C PHE A 8 -46.72 -25.21 55.64
N ILE A 9 -45.95 -24.16 55.91
CA ILE A 9 -46.11 -22.89 55.27
C ILE A 9 -45.28 -22.93 53.93
N PHE A 10 -46.01 -23.00 52.82
CA PHE A 10 -45.40 -22.80 51.47
C PHE A 10 -45.16 -21.30 51.25
N LEU A 11 -43.89 -20.89 51.18
CA LEU A 11 -43.50 -19.58 50.80
C LEU A 11 -43.30 -19.58 49.27
N PRO A 12 -44.02 -18.79 48.44
CA PRO A 12 -43.80 -18.74 47.00
C PRO A 12 -42.53 -17.95 46.72
N LEU A 13 -41.55 -18.63 46.13
CA LEU A 13 -40.34 -18.00 45.58
C LEU A 13 -40.69 -17.20 44.30
N VAL A 14 -40.82 -15.89 44.44
CA VAL A 14 -40.99 -15.00 43.30
C VAL A 14 -39.64 -14.85 42.59
N LEU A 15 -39.46 -15.54 41.45
CA LEU A 15 -38.34 -15.34 40.53
C LEU A 15 -38.54 -14.03 39.77
N LEU A 16 -37.89 -12.98 40.23
CA LEU A 16 -37.75 -11.75 39.42
C LEU A 16 -36.82 -12.05 38.25
N SER A 17 -37.37 -12.31 37.08
CA SER A 17 -36.63 -12.34 35.82
C SER A 17 -36.30 -10.92 35.38
N PHE A 18 -35.08 -10.47 35.62
CA PHE A 18 -34.55 -9.26 35.03
C PHE A 18 -34.24 -9.54 33.54
N PRO A 19 -34.78 -8.76 32.58
CA PRO A 19 -34.36 -8.88 31.21
C PRO A 19 -32.94 -8.32 31.08
N LEU A 20 -31.98 -9.20 30.72
CA LEU A 20 -30.65 -8.78 30.30
C LEU A 20 -30.81 -7.92 29.05
N ARG A 21 -30.80 -6.60 29.21
CA ARG A 21 -30.65 -5.68 28.10
C ARG A 21 -29.21 -5.83 27.57
N HIS A 22 -29.08 -6.50 26.46
CA HIS A 22 -27.85 -6.48 25.68
C HIS A 22 -27.62 -5.03 25.25
N LEU A 23 -26.74 -4.34 25.95
CA LEU A 23 -26.14 -3.10 25.44
C LEU A 23 -25.32 -3.50 24.21
N HIS A 24 -25.93 -3.35 23.03
CA HIS A 24 -25.15 -3.28 21.81
C HIS A 24 -24.38 -1.96 21.92
N ALA A 25 -23.07 -2.09 22.22
CA ALA A 25 -22.14 -0.98 22.01
C ALA A 25 -22.20 -0.65 20.50
N VAL A 26 -22.91 0.42 20.18
CA VAL A 26 -22.81 1.03 18.86
C VAL A 26 -21.38 1.50 18.76
N ARG A 27 -20.57 0.71 18.05
CA ARG A 27 -19.25 1.13 17.63
C ARG A 27 -19.50 2.27 16.65
N THR A 28 -19.38 3.49 17.14
CA THR A 28 -19.29 4.66 16.27
C THR A 28 -17.96 4.51 15.54
N ASP A 29 -18.00 3.88 14.37
CA ASP A 29 -16.93 3.98 13.40
C ASP A 29 -16.91 5.45 12.94
N ASN A 30 -16.26 6.29 13.74
CA ASN A 30 -15.84 7.58 13.23
C ASN A 30 -14.91 7.27 12.07
N PRO A 31 -15.22 7.71 10.83
CA PRO A 31 -14.25 7.59 9.76
C PRO A 31 -12.96 8.25 10.27
N PRO A 32 -11.79 7.63 10.07
CA PRO A 32 -10.52 8.24 10.45
C PRO A 32 -10.53 9.66 9.90
N ALA A 33 -10.14 10.62 10.73
CA ALA A 33 -10.03 12.01 10.30
C ALA A 33 -9.21 12.01 9.01
N ALA A 34 -9.81 12.48 7.92
CA ALA A 34 -9.19 12.44 6.60
C ALA A 34 -7.83 13.13 6.70
N GLY A 35 -6.77 12.33 6.72
CA GLY A 35 -5.39 12.80 6.71
C GLY A 35 -5.15 13.59 5.41
N LYS A 36 -4.14 14.41 5.40
CA LYS A 36 -3.74 15.10 4.16
C LYS A 36 -2.89 14.12 3.35
N GLU A 37 -3.20 13.98 2.07
CA GLU A 37 -2.38 13.24 1.13
C GLU A 37 -0.97 13.86 1.02
N VAL A 38 0.08 13.06 1.14
CA VAL A 38 1.46 13.51 1.23
C VAL A 38 2.35 12.72 0.27
N VAL A 39 3.16 13.43 -0.52
CA VAL A 39 4.24 12.81 -1.29
C VAL A 39 5.41 12.53 -0.36
N LEU A 40 5.84 11.28 -0.29
CA LEU A 40 6.96 10.82 0.51
C LEU A 40 8.27 10.92 -0.29
N LYS A 41 9.25 11.56 0.31
CA LYS A 41 10.63 11.59 -0.20
C LYS A 41 11.43 10.44 0.40
N ALA A 42 12.61 10.20 -0.12
CA ALA A 42 13.52 9.16 0.38
C ALA A 42 13.78 9.24 1.90
N ALA A 43 13.81 10.44 2.47
CA ALA A 43 14.02 10.65 3.91
C ALA A 43 12.81 10.23 4.76
N ASP A 44 11.62 10.18 4.18
CA ASP A 44 10.38 9.81 4.86
C ASP A 44 10.14 8.29 4.84
N ILE A 45 10.88 7.57 3.98
CA ILE A 45 10.74 6.12 3.79
C ILE A 45 11.77 5.38 4.66
N SER A 46 11.26 4.49 5.48
CA SER A 46 12.06 3.72 6.43
C SER A 46 11.64 2.23 6.43
N PRO A 47 12.42 1.34 7.07
CA PRO A 47 12.04 -0.08 7.21
C PRO A 47 10.71 -0.33 7.92
N LYS A 48 10.13 0.68 8.55
CA LYS A 48 8.81 0.57 9.20
C LYS A 48 7.65 0.53 8.21
N ILE A 49 7.81 1.19 7.04
CA ILE A 49 6.76 1.28 6.02
C ILE A 49 7.14 0.59 4.71
N PHE A 50 8.43 0.39 4.44
CA PHE A 50 8.92 -0.28 3.23
C PHE A 50 9.98 -1.31 3.62
N PRO A 51 9.88 -2.58 3.20
CA PRO A 51 10.82 -3.62 3.64
C PRO A 51 12.24 -3.35 3.15
N GLU A 52 13.25 -3.68 3.98
CA GLU A 52 14.67 -3.56 3.61
C GLU A 52 15.08 -4.47 2.46
N ARG A 53 14.40 -5.59 2.34
CA ARG A 53 14.59 -6.57 1.28
C ARG A 53 13.27 -6.97 0.70
N VAL A 54 13.22 -7.09 -0.61
CA VAL A 54 12.04 -7.48 -1.37
C VAL A 54 12.29 -8.75 -2.15
N PHE A 55 11.24 -9.53 -2.37
CA PHE A 55 11.31 -10.79 -3.09
C PHE A 55 10.84 -10.60 -4.53
N PHE A 56 11.65 -11.09 -5.47
CA PHE A 56 11.31 -11.09 -6.88
C PHE A 56 11.96 -12.29 -7.58
N ARG A 57 11.21 -13.01 -8.39
CA ARG A 57 11.70 -14.14 -9.19
C ARG A 57 12.52 -15.18 -8.39
N GLY A 58 12.04 -15.56 -7.21
CA GLY A 58 12.70 -16.58 -6.38
C GLY A 58 13.92 -16.08 -5.59
N GLN A 59 14.27 -14.81 -5.68
CA GLN A 59 15.41 -14.21 -4.99
C GLN A 59 15.00 -12.97 -4.20
N SER A 60 15.84 -12.58 -3.26
CA SER A 60 15.63 -11.40 -2.43
C SER A 60 16.70 -10.36 -2.74
N ALA A 61 16.27 -9.12 -2.98
CA ALA A 61 17.15 -7.98 -3.24
C ALA A 61 17.01 -6.89 -2.18
N PRO A 62 18.09 -6.22 -1.76
CA PRO A 62 18.00 -5.08 -0.86
C PRO A 62 17.41 -3.86 -1.57
N VAL A 63 16.59 -3.09 -0.82
CA VAL A 63 16.02 -1.83 -1.27
C VAL A 63 17.00 -0.69 -1.00
N GLN A 64 17.16 0.18 -1.96
CA GLN A 64 17.98 1.38 -1.86
C GLN A 64 17.12 2.55 -1.35
N PHE A 65 16.95 2.70 -0.03
CA PHE A 65 16.08 3.74 0.55
C PHE A 65 16.39 5.15 0.08
N ARG A 66 17.64 5.48 -0.22
CA ARG A 66 18.03 6.80 -0.78
C ARG A 66 17.46 7.06 -2.18
N ASN A 67 17.06 6.01 -2.86
CA ASN A 67 16.48 6.02 -4.20
C ASN A 67 15.06 5.48 -4.13
N SER A 68 14.23 6.11 -3.30
CA SER A 68 12.84 5.74 -3.08
C SER A 68 11.94 6.97 -3.01
N GLY A 69 10.66 6.76 -3.16
CA GLY A 69 9.61 7.77 -3.06
C GLY A 69 8.25 7.10 -2.98
N GLY A 70 7.23 7.88 -2.70
CA GLY A 70 5.88 7.32 -2.60
C GLY A 70 4.81 8.37 -2.36
N VAL A 71 3.62 7.88 -2.08
CA VAL A 71 2.46 8.67 -1.65
C VAL A 71 1.85 8.00 -0.44
N HIS A 72 1.56 8.80 0.59
CA HIS A 72 0.72 8.42 1.72
C HIS A 72 -0.63 9.08 1.53
N PHE A 73 -1.67 8.28 1.32
CA PHE A 73 -3.02 8.76 1.08
C PHE A 73 -3.73 9.14 2.37
N ALA A 74 -4.78 9.93 2.25
CA ALA A 74 -5.56 10.46 3.36
C ALA A 74 -6.23 9.38 4.24
N ASP A 75 -6.42 8.18 3.70
CA ASP A 75 -7.01 7.00 4.37
C ASP A 75 -5.95 6.02 4.91
N ASP A 76 -4.72 6.51 5.10
CA ASP A 76 -3.58 5.75 5.66
C ASP A 76 -3.09 4.57 4.80
N LEU A 77 -3.35 4.62 3.49
CA LEU A 77 -2.84 3.67 2.51
C LEU A 77 -1.66 4.26 1.74
N TYR A 78 -0.79 3.38 1.22
CA TYR A 78 0.48 3.78 0.62
C TYR A 78 0.64 3.31 -0.81
N VAL A 79 1.43 4.09 -1.55
CA VAL A 79 2.16 3.68 -2.75
C VAL A 79 3.63 3.97 -2.50
N LEU A 80 4.45 2.95 -2.54
CA LEU A 80 5.88 3.04 -2.24
C LEU A 80 6.68 2.47 -3.41
N ALA A 81 7.69 3.19 -3.87
CA ALA A 81 8.60 2.75 -4.91
C ALA A 81 10.05 2.91 -4.45
N GLY A 82 10.91 1.95 -4.78
CA GLY A 82 12.33 2.02 -4.42
C GLY A 82 13.19 1.24 -5.39
N MET A 83 14.35 1.80 -5.73
CA MET A 83 15.37 1.07 -6.47
C MET A 83 15.81 -0.16 -5.68
N VAL A 84 16.18 -1.23 -6.37
CA VAL A 84 16.71 -2.46 -5.76
C VAL A 84 18.13 -2.73 -6.27
N ASP A 85 18.91 -3.44 -5.46
CA ASP A 85 20.16 -4.02 -5.94
C ASP A 85 19.84 -5.32 -6.69
N SER A 86 19.74 -5.22 -7.99
CA SER A 86 19.44 -6.35 -8.87
C SER A 86 20.68 -7.10 -9.36
N SER A 87 21.87 -6.86 -8.76
CA SER A 87 23.16 -7.46 -9.20
C SER A 87 23.16 -8.99 -9.18
N GLY A 88 22.36 -9.62 -8.31
CA GLY A 88 22.21 -11.07 -8.23
C GLY A 88 21.32 -11.71 -9.32
N TYR A 89 20.67 -10.91 -10.17
CA TYR A 89 19.79 -11.41 -11.23
C TYR A 89 20.51 -11.52 -12.57
N SER A 90 19.98 -12.37 -13.47
CA SER A 90 20.49 -12.47 -14.85
C SER A 90 20.30 -11.13 -15.59
N THR A 91 21.11 -10.89 -16.63
CA THR A 91 21.08 -9.66 -17.41
C THR A 91 19.67 -9.34 -17.94
N GLY A 92 18.98 -10.30 -18.52
CA GLY A 92 17.62 -10.06 -19.06
C GLY A 92 16.58 -9.70 -17.99
N ILE A 93 16.74 -10.15 -16.74
CA ILE A 93 15.89 -9.72 -15.62
C ILE A 93 16.30 -8.32 -15.17
N ARG A 94 17.60 -8.04 -15.01
CA ARG A 94 18.10 -6.73 -14.56
C ARG A 94 17.72 -5.57 -15.47
N GLU A 95 17.63 -5.81 -16.77
CA GLU A 95 17.18 -4.81 -17.73
C GLU A 95 15.77 -4.30 -17.42
N LYS A 96 14.88 -5.16 -16.96
CA LYS A 96 13.48 -4.84 -16.63
C LYS A 96 13.27 -4.57 -15.14
N TYR A 97 13.92 -5.33 -14.27
CA TYR A 97 13.77 -5.23 -12.82
C TYR A 97 14.81 -4.27 -12.24
N GLN A 98 14.46 -2.99 -12.23
CA GLN A 98 15.30 -1.91 -11.71
C GLN A 98 14.85 -1.45 -10.32
N ALA A 99 13.55 -1.56 -10.06
CA ALA A 99 12.92 -1.07 -8.84
C ALA A 99 11.71 -1.93 -8.46
N TYR A 100 11.25 -1.72 -7.22
CA TYR A 100 10.11 -2.41 -6.64
C TYR A 100 9.01 -1.40 -6.33
N LEU A 101 7.77 -1.78 -6.59
CA LEU A 101 6.56 -1.03 -6.29
C LEU A 101 5.71 -1.85 -5.32
N LEU A 102 5.29 -1.21 -4.24
CA LEU A 102 4.28 -1.71 -3.31
C LEU A 102 3.12 -0.72 -3.33
N ASN A 103 1.95 -1.16 -3.73
CA ASN A 103 0.75 -0.31 -3.74
C ASN A 103 -0.41 -0.98 -3.02
N GLU A 104 -1.05 -0.26 -2.11
CA GLU A 104 -2.18 -0.72 -1.32
C GLU A 104 -3.52 -0.28 -1.91
N VAL A 105 -3.49 0.51 -2.97
CA VAL A 105 -4.67 1.02 -3.68
C VAL A 105 -4.61 0.62 -5.15
N THR A 106 -5.75 0.57 -5.80
CA THR A 106 -5.77 0.43 -7.27
C THR A 106 -5.22 1.71 -7.91
N LEU A 107 -4.26 1.55 -8.81
CA LEU A 107 -3.65 2.66 -9.54
C LEU A 107 -4.11 2.67 -11.00
N GLU A 108 -4.17 3.86 -11.56
CA GLU A 108 -4.15 4.08 -13.00
C GLU A 108 -2.76 4.61 -13.36
N ILE A 109 -2.04 3.89 -14.20
CA ILE A 109 -0.70 4.25 -14.67
C ILE A 109 -0.76 4.38 -16.18
N ALA A 110 -0.50 5.58 -16.70
CA ALA A 110 -0.58 5.86 -18.14
C ALA A 110 -1.87 5.31 -18.80
N GLY A 111 -3.02 5.46 -18.13
CA GLY A 111 -4.33 4.99 -18.60
C GLY A 111 -4.62 3.51 -18.41
N GLN A 112 -3.72 2.73 -17.80
CA GLN A 112 -3.90 1.30 -17.51
C GLN A 112 -4.05 1.05 -16.01
N THR A 113 -4.93 0.12 -15.64
CA THR A 113 -5.21 -0.20 -14.24
C THR A 113 -4.20 -1.21 -13.69
N LEU A 114 -3.62 -0.90 -12.52
CA LEU A 114 -2.80 -1.80 -11.71
C LEU A 114 -3.47 -2.03 -10.35
N LYS A 115 -3.78 -3.28 -10.03
CA LYS A 115 -4.40 -3.66 -8.74
C LYS A 115 -3.43 -3.47 -7.57
N PRO A 116 -3.94 -3.41 -6.31
CA PRO A 116 -3.07 -3.49 -5.13
C PRO A 116 -2.16 -4.71 -5.18
N GLY A 117 -0.90 -4.54 -4.77
CA GLY A 117 0.07 -5.62 -4.81
C GLY A 117 1.52 -5.16 -4.75
N ALA A 118 2.39 -6.13 -5.01
CA ALA A 118 3.84 -5.98 -5.03
C ALA A 118 4.37 -6.35 -6.42
N TYR A 119 5.21 -5.49 -6.99
CA TYR A 119 5.61 -5.56 -8.39
C TYR A 119 7.07 -5.19 -8.59
N GLY A 120 7.69 -5.80 -9.59
CA GLY A 120 8.92 -5.27 -10.17
C GLY A 120 8.59 -4.28 -11.28
N PHE A 121 9.43 -3.27 -11.47
CA PHE A 121 9.29 -2.36 -12.61
C PHE A 121 10.63 -1.82 -13.11
N GLY A 122 10.60 -1.27 -14.32
CA GLY A 122 11.75 -0.59 -14.89
C GLY A 122 11.39 0.35 -16.05
N PHE A 123 12.31 1.27 -16.31
CA PHE A 123 12.30 2.14 -17.46
C PHE A 123 13.31 1.61 -18.47
N LEU A 124 12.82 1.21 -19.64
CA LEU A 124 13.61 0.56 -20.65
C LEU A 124 14.05 1.56 -21.72
N THR A 125 15.09 1.21 -22.45
CA THR A 125 15.50 1.97 -23.63
C THR A 125 14.35 2.12 -24.62
N GLY A 126 14.32 3.27 -25.31
CA GLY A 126 13.26 3.58 -26.27
C GLY A 126 11.98 4.12 -25.63
N GLY A 127 12.08 4.66 -24.41
CA GLY A 127 10.95 5.34 -23.75
C GLY A 127 9.83 4.39 -23.34
N LYS A 128 10.16 3.21 -22.82
CA LYS A 128 9.20 2.22 -22.34
C LYS A 128 9.26 2.08 -20.82
N PHE A 129 8.11 1.95 -20.22
CA PHE A 129 7.92 1.58 -18.81
C PHE A 129 7.25 0.21 -18.74
N VAL A 130 7.73 -0.66 -17.86
CA VAL A 130 7.17 -2.00 -17.66
C VAL A 130 6.93 -2.26 -16.17
N VAL A 131 5.79 -2.87 -15.87
CA VAL A 131 5.47 -3.44 -14.55
C VAL A 131 5.32 -4.93 -14.68
N MET A 132 5.94 -5.69 -13.77
CA MET A 132 5.95 -7.15 -13.75
C MET A 132 5.41 -7.68 -12.44
N ASP A 133 4.77 -8.84 -12.49
CA ASP A 133 4.48 -9.61 -11.27
C ASP A 133 5.78 -10.17 -10.64
N LEU A 134 5.66 -10.78 -9.45
CA LEU A 134 6.81 -11.35 -8.75
C LEU A 134 7.43 -12.58 -9.48
N GLY A 135 6.75 -13.13 -10.47
CA GLY A 135 7.26 -14.18 -11.37
C GLY A 135 8.05 -13.63 -12.55
N ALA A 136 8.14 -12.29 -12.69
CA ALA A 136 8.73 -11.55 -13.81
C ALA A 136 7.92 -11.66 -15.13
N ASN A 137 6.60 -11.86 -15.04
CA ASN A 137 5.72 -11.73 -16.19
C ASN A 137 5.32 -10.25 -16.34
N ASP A 138 5.37 -9.74 -17.56
CA ASP A 138 4.96 -8.37 -17.86
C ASP A 138 3.43 -8.24 -17.71
N LEU A 139 2.99 -7.35 -16.81
CA LEU A 139 1.57 -7.07 -16.54
C LEU A 139 1.09 -5.79 -17.22
N LEU A 140 1.95 -4.79 -17.28
CA LEU A 140 1.66 -3.49 -17.83
C LEU A 140 2.87 -2.98 -18.59
N GLN A 141 2.62 -2.43 -19.78
CA GLN A 141 3.62 -1.71 -20.55
C GLN A 141 3.03 -0.37 -20.99
N ALA A 142 3.81 0.70 -20.85
CA ALA A 142 3.40 2.04 -21.24
C ALA A 142 4.59 2.82 -21.87
N ALA A 143 4.29 3.86 -22.60
CA ALA A 143 5.30 4.83 -22.98
C ALA A 143 5.71 5.65 -21.76
N SER A 144 7.00 5.81 -21.50
CA SER A 144 7.52 6.82 -20.58
C SER A 144 7.71 8.16 -21.29
N GLN A 145 7.59 9.23 -20.51
CA GLN A 145 7.85 10.59 -20.97
C GLN A 145 9.21 11.04 -20.45
N HIS A 146 9.80 12.05 -21.10
CA HIS A 146 11.09 12.61 -20.74
C HIS A 146 10.94 14.05 -20.29
N ASP A 147 11.43 14.39 -19.11
CA ASP A 147 11.43 15.73 -18.54
C ASP A 147 12.81 16.39 -18.74
N ALA A 148 12.97 17.07 -19.86
CA ALA A 148 14.20 17.78 -20.21
C ALA A 148 14.51 18.93 -19.22
N GLU A 149 13.48 19.52 -18.62
CA GLU A 149 13.61 20.68 -17.72
C GLU A 149 14.02 20.31 -16.29
N MET A 150 14.02 19.03 -15.93
CA MET A 150 14.43 18.58 -14.60
C MET A 150 15.92 18.86 -14.36
N LYS A 151 16.21 19.83 -13.49
CA LYS A 151 17.58 20.32 -13.25
C LYS A 151 18.43 19.34 -12.45
N ARG A 152 17.82 18.58 -11.50
CA ARG A 152 18.53 17.68 -10.58
C ARG A 152 17.83 16.31 -10.55
N PRO A 153 18.01 15.50 -11.60
CA PRO A 153 17.45 14.14 -11.60
C PRO A 153 18.11 13.27 -10.52
N VAL A 154 17.30 12.48 -9.85
CA VAL A 154 17.77 11.43 -8.91
C VAL A 154 17.38 10.07 -9.49
N PRO A 155 18.02 8.99 -9.05
CA PRO A 155 17.76 7.65 -9.62
C PRO A 155 16.29 7.25 -9.57
N LEU A 156 15.57 7.57 -8.47
CA LEU A 156 14.14 7.35 -8.34
C LEU A 156 13.52 8.38 -7.39
N GLN A 157 12.34 8.90 -7.76
CA GLN A 157 11.53 9.78 -6.91
C GLN A 157 10.07 9.78 -7.38
N VAL A 158 9.18 10.21 -6.49
CA VAL A 158 7.78 10.53 -6.80
C VAL A 158 7.57 12.03 -6.59
N LEU A 159 6.90 12.68 -7.52
CA LEU A 159 6.53 14.10 -7.42
C LEU A 159 5.04 14.28 -7.74
N ALA A 160 4.39 15.22 -7.03
CA ALA A 160 3.04 15.63 -7.38
C ALA A 160 3.03 16.40 -8.70
N THR A 161 1.96 16.29 -9.47
CA THR A 161 1.71 17.13 -10.63
C THR A 161 0.92 18.40 -10.23
N ALA A 162 0.62 19.27 -11.19
CA ALA A 162 -0.27 20.40 -10.99
C ALA A 162 -1.73 19.95 -10.75
N THR A 163 -2.10 18.74 -11.17
CA THR A 163 -3.40 18.14 -10.95
C THR A 163 -3.43 17.42 -9.60
N ALA A 164 -4.33 17.79 -8.72
CA ALA A 164 -4.51 17.14 -7.43
C ALA A 164 -4.77 15.62 -7.60
N GLY A 165 -4.15 14.78 -6.76
CA GLY A 165 -4.28 13.34 -6.82
C GLY A 165 -3.55 12.68 -8.00
N SER A 166 -2.74 13.42 -8.75
CA SER A 166 -1.92 12.90 -9.86
C SER A 166 -0.43 13.07 -9.54
N TYR A 167 0.36 12.06 -9.86
CA TYR A 167 1.76 11.95 -9.51
C TYR A 167 2.58 11.48 -10.69
N ARG A 168 3.88 11.79 -10.66
CA ARG A 168 4.88 11.26 -11.57
C ARG A 168 5.87 10.39 -10.83
N LEU A 169 6.03 9.16 -11.30
CA LEU A 169 7.11 8.27 -10.88
C LEU A 169 8.26 8.45 -11.85
N TYR A 170 9.39 8.94 -11.34
CA TYR A 170 10.60 9.22 -12.12
C TYR A 170 11.67 8.17 -11.92
N ALA A 171 12.37 7.85 -13.01
CA ALA A 171 13.70 7.26 -12.99
C ALA A 171 14.65 8.19 -13.77
N GLY A 172 15.52 8.92 -13.07
CA GLY A 172 16.29 10.00 -13.68
C GLY A 172 15.38 11.11 -14.19
N ARG A 173 15.32 11.29 -15.51
CA ARG A 173 14.43 12.24 -16.19
C ARG A 173 13.22 11.57 -16.84
N ASP A 174 13.21 10.27 -16.95
CA ASP A 174 12.08 9.55 -17.54
C ASP A 174 11.01 9.33 -16.48
N TYR A 175 9.74 9.45 -16.85
CA TYR A 175 8.64 9.30 -15.92
C TYR A 175 7.39 8.69 -16.56
N VAL A 176 6.53 8.16 -15.69
CA VAL A 176 5.13 7.86 -16.00
C VAL A 176 4.23 8.58 -15.02
N GLU A 177 3.04 8.98 -15.49
CA GLU A 177 2.02 9.53 -14.59
C GLU A 177 1.16 8.42 -14.03
N PHE A 178 0.82 8.57 -12.76
CA PHE A 178 -0.11 7.68 -12.08
C PHE A 178 -1.04 8.45 -11.15
N ARG A 179 -2.17 7.84 -10.85
CA ARG A 179 -3.14 8.32 -9.87
C ARG A 179 -3.83 7.13 -9.21
N ARG A 180 -4.47 7.36 -8.08
CA ARG A 180 -5.38 6.38 -7.51
C ARG A 180 -6.61 6.25 -8.41
N ALA A 181 -6.99 5.01 -8.75
CA ALA A 181 -8.25 4.75 -9.44
C ALA A 181 -9.42 4.84 -8.44
N HIS A 182 -10.53 5.38 -8.89
CA HIS A 182 -11.78 5.51 -8.13
C HIS A 182 -12.70 4.33 -8.38
#